data_b4bef9ed77998b586e944f6b59226ef6
#
_entry.id   b4bef9ed77998b586e944f6b59226ef6
#
_cell.length_a   1.000
_cell.length_b   1.000
_cell.length_c   1.000
_cell.angle_alpha   90.00
_cell.angle_beta   90.00
_cell.angle_gamma   90.00
#
_symmetry.space_group_name_H-M   'P 1'
#
loop_
_entity.id
_entity.type
_entity.pdbx_description
1 polymer ?
#
loop_
_entity_poly.entity_id
_entity_poly.type
_entity_poly.pdbx_seq_one_letter_code
_entity_poly.pdbx_strand_id
1 'polypeptide(L)'
;MNRPALLALTAGLPAPALAQGTFPIRPVRLVVAFPAGGPTDVVARILAERMAREFGQPVVVENRGGANGNIAADAVAKADPDGYTLLYNTSSIAISRSLYKTLTYNVMLDLKPVALTIAVPLVLVVNPTMPARDPAEFIAWARANSGKITYSSGGIGNSSHLMSFMVMRHIGAEAVHVPYRGTAAALTDTVSGNVHFTTDSLITVLPLAQDGRVRAIAVSSAERNSLLPEVPTMAASGMTPPGLDIGTWQGVMVPARTPAPVVARLNAAVGTVLADPGFIARMQAQGARIVGGSPDDYARYLAEEVALWQRVVEESGARAE
;
A
#
# COMPACT_ATOMS: atom_id res chain seq x y z
N MET A 1 -47.78 -61.36 -38.83
CA MET A 1 -47.62 -61.12 -37.37
C MET A 1 -46.80 -59.84 -37.17
N ASN A 2 -47.49 -58.70 -37.02
CA ASN A 2 -46.85 -57.41 -36.80
C ASN A 2 -46.74 -57.12 -35.31
N ARG A 3 -45.53 -56.90 -34.78
CA ARG A 3 -45.27 -56.34 -33.44
C ARG A 3 -45.16 -54.85 -33.47
N PRO A 4 -45.90 -54.08 -32.67
CA PRO A 4 -45.69 -52.64 -32.55
C PRO A 4 -44.49 -52.38 -31.60
N ALA A 5 -43.58 -51.52 -32.05
CA ALA A 5 -42.51 -51.00 -31.25
C ALA A 5 -43.06 -49.91 -30.32
N LEU A 6 -42.92 -50.10 -29.00
CA LEU A 6 -43.17 -49.08 -27.96
C LEU A 6 -41.99 -48.09 -27.94
N LEU A 7 -42.25 -46.87 -28.39
CA LEU A 7 -41.36 -45.74 -28.14
C LEU A 7 -41.57 -45.23 -26.71
N ALA A 8 -40.59 -45.46 -25.84
CA ALA A 8 -40.56 -44.89 -24.50
C ALA A 8 -40.09 -43.41 -24.58
N LEU A 9 -41.02 -42.51 -24.36
CA LEU A 9 -40.78 -41.07 -24.24
C LEU A 9 -40.20 -40.82 -22.84
N THR A 10 -38.87 -40.66 -22.71
CA THR A 10 -38.25 -40.24 -21.47
C THR A 10 -38.43 -38.73 -21.33
N ALA A 11 -39.42 -38.29 -20.54
CA ALA A 11 -39.58 -36.93 -20.11
C ALA A 11 -38.41 -36.55 -19.19
N GLY A 12 -37.42 -35.81 -19.73
CA GLY A 12 -36.36 -35.21 -18.93
C GLY A 12 -36.97 -34.15 -18.01
N LEU A 13 -37.00 -34.43 -16.70
CA LEU A 13 -37.33 -33.46 -15.69
C LEU A 13 -36.25 -32.37 -15.71
N PRO A 14 -36.61 -31.05 -15.80
CA PRO A 14 -35.64 -30.00 -15.69
C PRO A 14 -35.02 -30.06 -14.26
N ALA A 15 -33.71 -30.28 -14.18
CA ALA A 15 -32.98 -30.14 -12.91
C ALA A 15 -33.23 -28.74 -12.38
N PRO A 16 -33.58 -28.57 -11.07
CA PRO A 16 -33.71 -27.22 -10.51
C PRO A 16 -32.39 -26.54 -10.70
N ALA A 17 -32.36 -25.42 -11.45
CA ALA A 17 -31.29 -24.49 -11.46
C ALA A 17 -31.21 -23.96 -10.03
N LEU A 18 -30.26 -24.49 -9.23
CA LEU A 18 -29.88 -23.90 -7.96
C LEU A 18 -29.56 -22.45 -8.26
N ALA A 19 -30.47 -21.55 -7.87
CA ALA A 19 -30.20 -20.13 -7.88
C ALA A 19 -28.95 -19.95 -7.02
N GLN A 20 -27.79 -19.89 -7.67
CA GLN A 20 -26.57 -19.53 -6.99
C GLN A 20 -26.80 -18.13 -6.45
N GLY A 21 -27.02 -18.04 -5.11
CA GLY A 21 -27.19 -16.77 -4.44
C GLY A 21 -26.07 -15.83 -4.87
N THR A 22 -26.41 -14.59 -5.14
CA THR A 22 -25.44 -13.59 -5.61
C THR A 22 -24.37 -13.44 -4.55
N PHE A 23 -23.09 -13.71 -4.92
CA PHE A 23 -21.94 -13.50 -4.02
C PHE A 23 -21.93 -12.06 -3.48
N PRO A 24 -21.65 -11.85 -2.17
CA PRO A 24 -21.44 -12.84 -1.09
C PRO A 24 -22.75 -13.23 -0.38
N ILE A 25 -22.86 -14.49 0.09
CA ILE A 25 -24.00 -15.01 0.88
C ILE A 25 -23.64 -15.26 2.35
N ARG A 26 -22.42 -14.99 2.75
CA ARG A 26 -21.89 -15.14 4.11
C ARG A 26 -20.82 -14.07 4.38
N PRO A 27 -20.38 -13.88 5.64
CA PRO A 27 -19.36 -12.90 5.99
C PRO A 27 -18.08 -13.06 5.17
N VAL A 28 -17.50 -11.92 4.76
CA VAL A 28 -16.22 -11.82 4.05
C VAL A 28 -15.14 -11.40 5.05
N ARG A 29 -13.98 -12.05 5.02
CA ARG A 29 -12.82 -11.69 5.85
C ARG A 29 -11.90 -10.75 5.09
N LEU A 30 -11.56 -9.60 5.69
CA LEU A 30 -10.55 -8.67 5.20
C LEU A 30 -9.31 -8.79 6.08
N VAL A 31 -8.31 -9.56 5.62
CA VAL A 31 -7.04 -9.76 6.33
C VAL A 31 -6.15 -8.56 6.08
N VAL A 32 -5.85 -7.81 7.15
CA VAL A 32 -5.04 -6.60 7.12
C VAL A 32 -3.60 -6.95 7.48
N ALA A 33 -2.66 -6.58 6.62
CA ALA A 33 -1.25 -6.96 6.72
C ALA A 33 -0.46 -6.26 7.84
N PHE A 34 -1.12 -5.41 8.64
CA PHE A 34 -0.48 -4.59 9.67
C PHE A 34 -1.27 -4.61 10.99
N PRO A 35 -0.63 -4.23 12.13
CA PRO A 35 -1.27 -4.21 13.44
C PRO A 35 -2.51 -3.31 13.49
N ALA A 36 -3.44 -3.67 14.37
CA ALA A 36 -4.64 -2.88 14.66
C ALA A 36 -4.28 -1.47 15.18
N GLY A 37 -5.09 -0.48 14.81
CA GLY A 37 -4.91 0.93 15.18
C GLY A 37 -3.90 1.70 14.32
N GLY A 38 -3.17 1.02 13.44
CA GLY A 38 -2.29 1.68 12.47
C GLY A 38 -3.05 2.31 11.29
N PRO A 39 -2.38 3.15 10.46
CA PRO A 39 -3.03 3.83 9.33
C PRO A 39 -3.74 2.87 8.37
N THR A 40 -3.14 1.72 8.08
CA THR A 40 -3.72 0.71 7.19
C THR A 40 -4.99 0.09 7.78
N ASP A 41 -5.00 -0.18 9.09
CA ASP A 41 -6.17 -0.73 9.80
C ASP A 41 -7.34 0.26 9.81
N VAL A 42 -7.07 1.53 10.06
CA VAL A 42 -8.09 2.58 10.04
C VAL A 42 -8.81 2.64 8.69
N VAL A 43 -8.06 2.65 7.60
CA VAL A 43 -8.65 2.65 6.24
C VAL A 43 -9.40 1.35 5.96
N ALA A 44 -8.81 0.20 6.31
CA ALA A 44 -9.44 -1.11 6.14
C ALA A 44 -10.79 -1.22 6.85
N ARG A 45 -10.93 -0.67 8.06
CA ARG A 45 -12.22 -0.68 8.82
C ARG A 45 -13.27 0.19 8.16
N ILE A 46 -12.90 1.36 7.65
CA ILE A 46 -13.83 2.22 6.92
C ILE A 46 -14.27 1.55 5.61
N LEU A 47 -13.33 0.94 4.89
CA LEU A 47 -13.61 0.17 3.69
C LEU A 47 -14.54 -1.00 3.98
N ALA A 48 -14.24 -1.80 5.01
CA ALA A 48 -15.02 -2.96 5.42
C ALA A 48 -16.46 -2.60 5.82
N GLU A 49 -16.65 -1.55 6.61
CA GLU A 49 -17.97 -1.05 7.01
C GLU A 49 -18.83 -0.70 5.79
N ARG A 50 -18.27 -0.01 4.82
CA ARG A 50 -18.99 0.42 3.62
C ARG A 50 -19.23 -0.74 2.65
N MET A 51 -18.24 -1.61 2.45
CA MET A 51 -18.42 -2.83 1.67
C MET A 51 -19.50 -3.73 2.26
N ALA A 52 -19.60 -3.81 3.60
CA ALA A 52 -20.65 -4.59 4.26
C ALA A 52 -22.06 -4.09 3.92
N ARG A 53 -22.25 -2.77 3.81
CA ARG A 53 -23.53 -2.17 3.35
C ARG A 53 -23.83 -2.54 1.89
N GLU A 54 -22.82 -2.50 1.03
CA GLU A 54 -22.92 -2.82 -0.40
C GLU A 54 -23.22 -4.32 -0.63
N PHE A 55 -22.74 -5.18 0.23
CA PHE A 55 -22.93 -6.63 0.14
C PHE A 55 -24.18 -7.15 0.85
N GLY A 56 -24.72 -6.40 1.82
CA GLY A 56 -25.72 -6.93 2.76
C GLY A 56 -25.18 -8.06 3.64
N GLN A 57 -23.86 -8.21 3.72
CA GLN A 57 -23.14 -9.23 4.50
C GLN A 57 -22.00 -8.56 5.26
N PRO A 58 -21.66 -9.03 6.47
CA PRO A 58 -20.54 -8.49 7.23
C PRO A 58 -19.21 -8.63 6.48
N VAL A 59 -18.36 -7.58 6.57
CA VAL A 59 -16.95 -7.65 6.19
C VAL A 59 -16.12 -7.50 7.47
N VAL A 60 -15.46 -8.60 7.87
CA VAL A 60 -14.77 -8.71 9.16
C VAL A 60 -13.28 -8.44 8.97
N VAL A 61 -12.77 -7.42 9.66
CA VAL A 61 -11.34 -7.08 9.65
C VAL A 61 -10.58 -8.01 10.59
N GLU A 62 -9.53 -8.65 10.09
CA GLU A 62 -8.62 -9.50 10.82
C GLU A 62 -7.18 -9.02 10.63
N ASN A 63 -6.54 -8.52 11.70
CA ASN A 63 -5.15 -8.03 11.61
C ASN A 63 -4.16 -9.20 11.75
N ARG A 64 -3.28 -9.36 10.75
CA ARG A 64 -2.16 -10.32 10.74
C ARG A 64 -0.87 -9.59 10.36
N GLY A 65 -0.35 -8.80 11.30
CA GLY A 65 0.91 -8.09 11.12
C GLY A 65 2.12 -9.01 11.21
N GLY A 66 3.26 -8.50 10.72
CA GLY A 66 4.58 -9.13 10.83
C GLY A 66 5.25 -9.37 9.47
N ALA A 67 6.58 -9.45 9.50
CA ALA A 67 7.42 -9.65 8.32
C ALA A 67 7.03 -8.72 7.15
N ASN A 68 6.86 -7.43 7.42
CA ASN A 68 6.47 -6.43 6.42
C ASN A 68 5.15 -6.76 5.68
N GLY A 69 4.21 -7.45 6.36
CA GLY A 69 2.92 -7.87 5.79
C GLY A 69 2.91 -9.25 5.14
N ASN A 70 4.06 -9.93 5.06
CA ASN A 70 4.17 -11.22 4.39
C ASN A 70 3.37 -12.34 5.09
N ILE A 71 3.17 -12.26 6.42
CA ILE A 71 2.35 -13.24 7.16
C ILE A 71 0.90 -13.21 6.66
N ALA A 72 0.33 -12.03 6.47
CA ALA A 72 -1.01 -11.88 5.93
C ALA A 72 -1.10 -12.31 4.47
N ALA A 73 -0.12 -11.89 3.66
CA ALA A 73 -0.07 -12.21 2.24
C ALA A 73 0.02 -13.71 1.98
N ASP A 74 0.88 -14.43 2.71
CA ASP A 74 1.02 -15.89 2.64
C ASP A 74 -0.29 -16.60 3.04
N ALA A 75 -0.91 -16.16 4.13
CA ALA A 75 -2.17 -16.73 4.60
C ALA A 75 -3.30 -16.58 3.58
N VAL A 76 -3.37 -15.43 2.89
CA VAL A 76 -4.40 -15.21 1.86
C VAL A 76 -4.04 -15.94 0.55
N ALA A 77 -2.78 -15.95 0.14
CA ALA A 77 -2.34 -16.69 -1.05
C ALA A 77 -2.71 -18.18 -1.01
N LYS A 78 -2.75 -18.77 0.20
CA LYS A 78 -3.09 -20.17 0.45
C LYS A 78 -4.56 -20.42 0.83
N ALA A 79 -5.37 -19.37 0.92
CA ALA A 79 -6.79 -19.49 1.23
C ALA A 79 -7.59 -20.03 0.04
N ASP A 80 -8.83 -20.49 0.32
CA ASP A 80 -9.76 -20.91 -0.71
C ASP A 80 -10.04 -19.77 -1.70
N PRO A 81 -9.99 -20.03 -3.02
CA PRO A 81 -10.17 -19.00 -4.03
C PRO A 81 -11.66 -18.71 -4.33
N ASP A 82 -12.46 -18.55 -3.29
CA ASP A 82 -13.91 -18.36 -3.36
C ASP A 82 -14.36 -16.89 -3.17
N GLY A 83 -13.40 -15.98 -2.91
CA GLY A 83 -13.64 -14.57 -2.70
C GLY A 83 -14.01 -14.16 -1.28
N TYR A 84 -14.07 -15.09 -0.32
CA TYR A 84 -14.42 -14.79 1.07
C TYR A 84 -13.22 -14.44 1.96
N THR A 85 -12.00 -14.56 1.42
CA THR A 85 -10.79 -14.13 2.11
C THR A 85 -10.05 -13.12 1.24
N LEU A 86 -10.02 -11.87 1.68
CA LEU A 86 -9.37 -10.76 1.01
C LEU A 86 -8.10 -10.37 1.77
N LEU A 87 -7.08 -9.94 1.05
CA LEU A 87 -5.90 -9.28 1.61
C LEU A 87 -6.04 -7.77 1.46
N TYR A 88 -5.84 -7.02 2.52
CA TYR A 88 -5.61 -5.58 2.48
C TYR A 88 -4.15 -5.30 2.79
N ASN A 89 -3.42 -4.82 1.79
CA ASN A 89 -1.96 -4.66 1.84
C ASN A 89 -1.53 -3.23 1.47
N THR A 90 -0.23 -3.00 1.53
CA THR A 90 0.43 -1.75 1.12
C THR A 90 1.53 -2.02 0.10
N SER A 91 2.22 -0.97 -0.36
CA SER A 91 3.42 -1.03 -1.21
C SER A 91 4.50 -1.99 -0.69
N SER A 92 4.48 -2.35 0.60
CA SER A 92 5.40 -3.32 1.18
C SER A 92 5.40 -4.68 0.47
N ILE A 93 4.26 -5.09 -0.12
CA ILE A 93 4.15 -6.36 -0.83
C ILE A 93 4.99 -6.37 -2.12
N ALA A 94 5.13 -5.23 -2.80
CA ALA A 94 5.99 -5.10 -3.96
C ALA A 94 7.48 -5.12 -3.59
N ILE A 95 7.82 -4.52 -2.45
CA ILE A 95 9.18 -4.46 -1.91
C ILE A 95 9.65 -5.85 -1.43
N SER A 96 8.76 -6.58 -0.77
CA SER A 96 9.07 -7.84 -0.08
C SER A 96 9.72 -8.88 -0.98
N ARG A 97 9.31 -8.94 -2.27
CA ARG A 97 9.86 -9.89 -3.22
C ARG A 97 11.38 -9.81 -3.38
N SER A 98 11.94 -8.61 -3.31
CA SER A 98 13.39 -8.37 -3.45
C SER A 98 14.11 -8.27 -2.11
N LEU A 99 13.38 -7.91 -1.06
CA LEU A 99 13.92 -7.70 0.27
C LEU A 99 14.21 -9.01 1.01
N TYR A 100 13.26 -9.99 0.92
CA TYR A 100 13.36 -11.27 1.61
C TYR A 100 14.01 -12.32 0.73
N LYS A 101 14.98 -13.02 1.28
CA LYS A 101 15.70 -14.10 0.57
C LYS A 101 14.77 -15.27 0.22
N THR A 102 13.83 -15.56 1.10
CA THR A 102 12.85 -16.64 0.92
C THR A 102 11.45 -16.15 1.27
N LEU A 103 10.54 -16.23 0.30
CA LEU A 103 9.10 -16.03 0.52
C LEU A 103 8.37 -17.33 0.23
N THR A 104 7.36 -17.64 1.03
CA THR A 104 6.53 -18.85 0.89
C THR A 104 5.37 -18.67 -0.10
N TYR A 105 5.29 -17.50 -0.74
CA TYR A 105 4.32 -17.15 -1.78
C TYR A 105 4.98 -16.24 -2.83
N ASN A 106 4.38 -16.16 -4.00
CA ASN A 106 4.76 -15.22 -5.07
C ASN A 106 3.62 -14.24 -5.31
N VAL A 107 3.85 -12.96 -5.03
CA VAL A 107 2.82 -11.92 -5.16
C VAL A 107 2.20 -11.84 -6.56
N MET A 108 2.99 -12.12 -7.61
CA MET A 108 2.53 -12.04 -9.00
C MET A 108 1.78 -13.29 -9.49
N LEU A 109 1.96 -14.44 -8.81
CA LEU A 109 1.41 -15.74 -9.23
C LEU A 109 0.33 -16.26 -8.30
N ASP A 110 0.42 -16.00 -7.00
CA ASP A 110 -0.44 -16.59 -5.97
C ASP A 110 -1.51 -15.64 -5.47
N LEU A 111 -1.41 -14.35 -5.82
CA LEU A 111 -2.39 -13.32 -5.50
C LEU A 111 -2.92 -12.65 -6.77
N LYS A 112 -4.19 -12.26 -6.76
CA LYS A 112 -4.84 -11.52 -7.85
C LYS A 112 -5.29 -10.16 -7.33
N PRO A 113 -4.87 -9.05 -7.97
CA PRO A 113 -5.37 -7.72 -7.72
C PRO A 113 -6.89 -7.61 -7.85
N VAL A 114 -7.52 -6.85 -6.96
CA VAL A 114 -8.94 -6.49 -7.02
C VAL A 114 -9.08 -5.01 -7.30
N ALA A 115 -8.53 -4.15 -6.44
CA ALA A 115 -8.54 -2.70 -6.62
C ALA A 115 -7.45 -2.04 -5.77
N LEU A 116 -6.80 -1.01 -6.29
CA LEU A 116 -6.13 -0.02 -5.45
C LEU A 116 -7.19 0.79 -4.72
N THR A 117 -6.86 1.28 -3.52
CA THR A 117 -7.80 2.10 -2.75
C THR A 117 -7.30 3.51 -2.61
N ILE A 118 -6.20 3.72 -1.95
CA ILE A 118 -5.58 5.03 -1.71
C ILE A 118 -4.08 4.98 -1.96
N ALA A 119 -3.50 6.15 -2.20
CA ALA A 119 -2.08 6.40 -2.13
C ALA A 119 -1.79 7.59 -1.21
N VAL A 120 -0.77 7.47 -0.38
CA VAL A 120 -0.33 8.50 0.55
C VAL A 120 1.10 8.87 0.20
N PRO A 121 1.41 10.13 -0.10
CA PRO A 121 2.77 10.54 -0.41
C PRO A 121 3.67 10.39 0.82
N LEU A 122 4.94 10.17 0.57
CA LEU A 122 6.00 10.29 1.56
C LEU A 122 6.47 11.75 1.61
N VAL A 123 6.87 12.19 2.78
CA VAL A 123 7.40 13.54 2.99
C VAL A 123 8.79 13.43 3.60
N LEU A 124 9.78 14.08 3.00
CA LEU A 124 11.08 14.25 3.63
C LEU A 124 10.97 15.34 4.67
N VAL A 125 11.29 15.00 5.90
CA VAL A 125 11.27 15.91 7.04
C VAL A 125 12.59 15.93 7.78
N VAL A 126 12.90 17.08 8.33
CA VAL A 126 14.10 17.34 9.13
C VAL A 126 13.71 17.92 10.49
N ASN A 127 14.62 17.84 11.47
CA ASN A 127 14.48 18.61 12.70
C ASN A 127 14.49 20.13 12.36
N PRO A 128 13.65 20.98 12.99
CA PRO A 128 13.58 22.40 12.71
C PRO A 128 14.90 23.18 12.97
N THR A 129 15.79 22.64 13.81
CA THR A 129 17.11 23.25 14.10
C THR A 129 18.12 23.00 12.98
N MET A 130 17.83 22.08 12.05
CA MET A 130 18.68 21.83 10.90
C MET A 130 18.78 23.08 10.03
N PRO A 131 19.97 23.44 9.51
CA PRO A 131 20.16 24.65 8.72
C PRO A 131 19.41 24.65 7.38
N ALA A 132 19.02 23.48 6.84
CA ALA A 132 18.26 23.37 5.59
C ALA A 132 16.77 23.72 5.80
N ARG A 133 16.27 24.69 5.04
CA ARG A 133 14.88 25.19 5.10
C ARG A 133 14.04 24.78 3.91
N ASP A 134 14.68 24.46 2.80
CA ASP A 134 14.08 24.08 1.54
C ASP A 134 14.90 22.96 0.85
N PRO A 135 14.44 22.40 -0.28
CA PRO A 135 15.16 21.35 -0.98
C PRO A 135 16.56 21.76 -1.45
N ALA A 136 16.76 22.99 -1.92
CA ALA A 136 18.05 23.43 -2.42
C ALA A 136 19.08 23.50 -1.29
N GLU A 137 18.69 24.08 -0.14
CA GLU A 137 19.51 24.09 1.06
C GLU A 137 19.77 22.68 1.60
N PHE A 138 18.77 21.79 1.56
CA PHE A 138 18.95 20.39 1.97
C PHE A 138 19.95 19.66 1.08
N ILE A 139 19.86 19.80 -0.25
CA ILE A 139 20.78 19.18 -1.21
C ILE A 139 22.21 19.70 -0.97
N ALA A 140 22.38 21.01 -0.83
CA ALA A 140 23.69 21.63 -0.59
C ALA A 140 24.29 21.15 0.74
N TRP A 141 23.49 21.13 1.80
CA TRP A 141 23.91 20.66 3.12
C TRP A 141 24.25 19.16 3.09
N ALA A 142 23.42 18.35 2.43
CA ALA A 142 23.63 16.92 2.34
C ALA A 142 24.95 16.58 1.62
N ARG A 143 25.23 17.25 0.50
CA ARG A 143 26.50 17.08 -0.24
C ARG A 143 27.71 17.49 0.59
N ALA A 144 27.61 18.60 1.32
CA ALA A 144 28.68 19.10 2.18
C ALA A 144 28.98 18.20 3.39
N ASN A 145 27.99 17.41 3.83
CA ASN A 145 28.07 16.51 4.99
C ASN A 145 28.01 15.02 4.61
N SER A 146 28.25 14.68 3.33
CA SER A 146 28.20 13.31 2.82
C SER A 146 29.01 12.34 3.69
N GLY A 147 28.46 11.19 3.99
CA GLY A 147 29.06 10.17 4.89
C GLY A 147 28.89 10.43 6.39
N LYS A 148 28.43 11.63 6.81
CA LYS A 148 28.19 11.99 8.22
C LYS A 148 26.71 12.11 8.55
N ILE A 149 25.86 11.99 7.56
CA ILE A 149 24.41 12.15 7.69
C ILE A 149 23.80 10.85 8.20
N THR A 150 22.81 10.97 9.09
CA THR A 150 21.98 9.83 9.51
C THR A 150 20.53 10.06 9.11
N TYR A 151 19.83 8.99 8.72
CA TYR A 151 18.40 9.04 8.52
C TYR A 151 17.69 7.87 9.21
N SER A 152 16.52 8.13 9.75
CA SER A 152 15.71 7.13 10.40
C SER A 152 14.70 6.49 9.44
N SER A 153 14.24 5.29 9.80
CA SER A 153 13.12 4.65 9.14
C SER A 153 12.36 3.73 10.09
N GLY A 154 11.16 3.34 9.73
CA GLY A 154 10.36 2.37 10.49
C GLY A 154 10.84 0.93 10.37
N GLY A 155 12.01 0.68 9.77
CA GLY A 155 12.64 -0.62 9.63
C GLY A 155 13.35 -0.82 8.30
N ILE A 156 14.18 -1.87 8.24
CA ILE A 156 14.92 -2.21 7.03
C ILE A 156 13.94 -2.57 5.91
N GLY A 157 14.12 -1.97 4.73
CA GLY A 157 13.37 -2.27 3.52
C GLY A 157 11.92 -1.75 3.50
N ASN A 158 11.50 -0.96 4.49
CA ASN A 158 10.22 -0.27 4.36
C ASN A 158 10.34 0.96 3.42
N SER A 159 9.21 1.55 3.05
CA SER A 159 9.17 2.68 2.12
C SER A 159 9.96 3.89 2.61
N SER A 160 9.99 4.15 3.93
CA SER A 160 10.76 5.27 4.49
C SER A 160 12.28 5.06 4.36
N HIS A 161 12.76 3.83 4.55
CA HIS A 161 14.16 3.49 4.31
C HIS A 161 14.55 3.69 2.85
N LEU A 162 13.83 3.01 1.96
CA LEU A 162 14.18 2.95 0.54
C LEU A 162 14.02 4.31 -0.15
N MET A 163 13.01 5.10 0.24
CA MET A 163 12.84 6.45 -0.29
C MET A 163 13.94 7.39 0.16
N SER A 164 14.33 7.35 1.44
CA SER A 164 15.46 8.13 1.95
C SER A 164 16.75 7.77 1.23
N PHE A 165 16.99 6.46 1.01
CA PHE A 165 18.13 5.98 0.25
C PHE A 165 18.11 6.50 -1.21
N MET A 166 16.97 6.42 -1.90
CA MET A 166 16.80 6.92 -3.27
C MET A 166 17.12 8.41 -3.38
N VAL A 167 16.60 9.22 -2.46
CA VAL A 167 16.87 10.67 -2.40
C VAL A 167 18.37 10.90 -2.27
N MET A 168 19.01 10.30 -1.27
CA MET A 168 20.45 10.50 -1.02
C MET A 168 21.31 10.08 -2.22
N ARG A 169 21.00 8.93 -2.81
CA ARG A 169 21.69 8.46 -4.01
C ARG A 169 21.50 9.39 -5.20
N HIS A 170 20.26 9.87 -5.44
CA HIS A 170 19.97 10.76 -6.57
C HIS A 170 20.68 12.12 -6.44
N ILE A 171 20.75 12.68 -5.24
CA ILE A 171 21.45 13.94 -4.99
C ILE A 171 22.97 13.77 -4.87
N GLY A 172 23.50 12.56 -4.98
CA GLY A 172 24.94 12.29 -4.92
C GLY A 172 25.56 12.50 -3.53
N ALA A 173 24.85 12.11 -2.46
CA ALA A 173 25.33 12.16 -1.09
C ALA A 173 25.13 10.81 -0.39
N GLU A 174 25.99 10.50 0.58
CA GLU A 174 25.92 9.28 1.39
C GLU A 174 25.36 9.57 2.78
N ALA A 175 24.52 8.66 3.29
CA ALA A 175 23.95 8.76 4.62
C ALA A 175 23.85 7.37 5.27
N VAL A 176 24.01 7.34 6.60
CA VAL A 176 23.91 6.12 7.41
C VAL A 176 22.44 5.88 7.80
N HIS A 177 21.94 4.71 7.49
CA HIS A 177 20.59 4.30 7.89
C HIS A 177 20.52 3.87 9.34
N VAL A 178 19.56 4.41 10.09
CA VAL A 178 19.24 4.05 11.48
C VAL A 178 17.84 3.42 11.50
N PRO A 179 17.71 2.08 11.51
CA PRO A 179 16.42 1.41 11.53
C PRO A 179 15.79 1.38 12.92
N TYR A 180 14.49 1.64 12.99
CA TYR A 180 13.67 1.56 14.20
C TYR A 180 12.60 0.47 14.08
N ARG A 181 12.00 0.07 15.20
CA ARG A 181 10.85 -0.84 15.22
C ARG A 181 9.54 -0.06 15.03
N GLY A 182 9.36 0.50 13.82
CA GLY A 182 8.19 1.30 13.45
C GLY A 182 8.46 2.80 13.33
N THR A 183 7.59 3.49 12.59
CA THR A 183 7.76 4.90 12.20
C THR A 183 7.65 5.87 13.37
N ALA A 184 6.85 5.56 14.40
CA ALA A 184 6.69 6.42 15.57
C ALA A 184 8.02 6.67 16.31
N ALA A 185 8.82 5.62 16.53
CA ALA A 185 10.13 5.72 17.18
C ALA A 185 11.13 6.49 16.27
N ALA A 186 11.11 6.22 14.96
CA ALA A 186 11.93 6.93 13.98
C ALA A 186 11.64 8.44 13.95
N LEU A 187 10.37 8.82 13.93
CA LEU A 187 9.94 10.22 13.97
C LEU A 187 10.31 10.91 15.29
N THR A 188 10.19 10.20 16.43
CA THR A 188 10.59 10.74 17.74
C THR A 188 12.06 11.15 17.73
N ASP A 189 12.95 10.32 17.19
CA ASP A 189 14.37 10.63 17.13
C ASP A 189 14.72 11.69 16.10
N THR A 190 13.95 11.79 15.01
CA THR A 190 14.07 12.92 14.07
C THR A 190 13.63 14.24 14.72
N VAL A 191 12.49 14.23 15.44
CA VAL A 191 12.01 15.39 16.22
C VAL A 191 13.03 15.86 17.26
N SER A 192 13.70 14.91 17.91
CA SER A 192 14.70 15.21 18.94
C SER A 192 16.07 15.62 18.36
N GLY A 193 16.28 15.52 17.04
CA GLY A 193 17.54 15.82 16.37
C GLY A 193 18.63 14.74 16.56
N ASN A 194 18.29 13.56 17.08
CA ASN A 194 19.21 12.41 17.21
C ASN A 194 19.59 11.84 15.84
N VAL A 195 18.70 11.98 14.86
CA VAL A 195 18.95 11.71 13.44
C VAL A 195 18.58 12.93 12.61
N HIS A 196 19.22 13.12 11.47
CA HIS A 196 19.12 14.35 10.70
C HIS A 196 17.81 14.47 9.95
N PHE A 197 17.33 13.38 9.35
CA PHE A 197 16.09 13.40 8.56
C PHE A 197 15.41 12.02 8.52
N THR A 198 14.19 12.01 8.06
CA THR A 198 13.45 10.82 7.63
C THR A 198 12.57 11.15 6.45
N THR A 199 12.20 10.15 5.67
CA THR A 199 11.03 10.20 4.77
C THR A 199 9.94 9.33 5.35
N ASP A 200 8.74 9.87 5.58
CA ASP A 200 7.65 9.09 6.14
C ASP A 200 6.30 9.49 5.53
N SER A 201 5.27 8.69 5.78
CA SER A 201 3.93 8.94 5.28
C SER A 201 3.40 10.30 5.73
N LEU A 202 2.74 11.03 4.83
CA LEU A 202 2.12 12.31 5.15
C LEU A 202 1.16 12.20 6.35
N ILE A 203 0.43 11.09 6.50
CA ILE A 203 -0.49 10.85 7.62
C ILE A 203 0.22 10.98 8.97
N THR A 204 1.44 10.46 9.08
CA THR A 204 2.23 10.48 10.33
C THR A 204 2.98 11.78 10.53
N VAL A 205 3.38 12.41 9.44
CA VAL A 205 4.19 13.64 9.43
C VAL A 205 3.36 14.90 9.61
N LEU A 206 2.16 14.95 9.04
CA LEU A 206 1.34 16.16 8.95
C LEU A 206 1.10 16.83 10.31
N PRO A 207 0.67 16.12 11.37
CA PRO A 207 0.50 16.75 12.68
C PRO A 207 1.77 17.37 13.23
N LEU A 208 2.91 16.67 13.06
CA LEU A 208 4.21 17.15 13.54
C LEU A 208 4.72 18.38 12.76
N ALA A 209 4.43 18.42 11.46
CA ALA A 209 4.78 19.57 10.62
C ALA A 209 3.91 20.79 10.95
N GLN A 210 2.61 20.60 11.17
CA GLN A 210 1.68 21.66 11.59
C GLN A 210 2.03 22.23 12.97
N ASP A 211 2.50 21.39 13.89
CA ASP A 211 2.96 21.80 15.23
C ASP A 211 4.38 22.40 15.19
N GLY A 212 5.04 22.47 14.03
CA GLY A 212 6.41 22.97 13.89
C GLY A 212 7.48 22.06 14.53
N ARG A 213 7.14 20.83 14.88
CA ARG A 213 8.06 19.85 15.50
C ARG A 213 9.01 19.21 14.49
N VAL A 214 8.63 19.18 13.21
CA VAL A 214 9.50 18.86 12.07
C VAL A 214 9.29 19.90 10.98
N ARG A 215 10.28 20.06 10.10
CA ARG A 215 10.16 20.87 8.88
C ARG A 215 10.03 19.92 7.70
N ALA A 216 8.93 20.06 6.94
CA ALA A 216 8.73 19.36 5.68
C ALA A 216 9.57 20.05 4.59
N ILE A 217 10.38 19.25 3.89
CA ILE A 217 11.29 19.73 2.83
C ILE A 217 10.70 19.47 1.44
N ALA A 218 10.22 18.25 1.18
CA ALA A 218 9.64 17.90 -0.10
C ALA A 218 8.69 16.71 0.02
N VAL A 219 7.69 16.63 -0.88
CA VAL A 219 6.75 15.50 -1.00
C VAL A 219 7.10 14.62 -2.19
N SER A 220 6.85 13.32 -2.09
CA SER A 220 7.20 12.34 -3.12
C SER A 220 6.16 12.20 -4.25
N SER A 221 5.00 12.83 -4.11
CA SER A 221 3.94 12.82 -5.14
C SER A 221 4.33 13.66 -6.36
N ALA A 222 3.72 13.34 -7.52
CA ALA A 222 3.90 14.10 -8.76
C ALA A 222 3.46 15.56 -8.62
N GLU A 223 2.43 15.81 -7.80
CA GLU A 223 1.90 17.14 -7.52
C GLU A 223 2.05 17.50 -6.04
N ARG A 224 2.03 18.81 -5.73
CA ARG A 224 2.01 19.29 -4.33
C ARG A 224 0.76 18.79 -3.62
N ASN A 225 0.91 18.49 -2.33
CA ASN A 225 -0.23 18.10 -1.52
C ASN A 225 -0.96 19.34 -0.97
N SER A 226 -2.31 19.34 -1.07
CA SER A 226 -3.14 20.46 -0.61
C SER A 226 -3.04 20.77 0.89
N LEU A 227 -2.60 19.80 1.70
CA LEU A 227 -2.38 19.99 3.14
C LEU A 227 -0.99 20.57 3.47
N LEU A 228 -0.07 20.58 2.49
CA LEU A 228 1.26 21.17 2.55
C LEU A 228 1.55 21.98 1.27
N PRO A 229 0.75 23.01 0.94
CA PRO A 229 0.81 23.69 -0.37
C PRO A 229 2.16 24.38 -0.65
N GLU A 230 2.86 24.78 0.40
CA GLU A 230 4.17 25.43 0.27
C GLU A 230 5.31 24.42 0.06
N VAL A 231 5.08 23.12 0.37
CA VAL A 231 6.11 22.09 0.24
C VAL A 231 6.18 21.61 -1.21
N PRO A 232 7.32 21.75 -1.90
CA PRO A 232 7.46 21.33 -3.28
C PRO A 232 7.56 19.81 -3.42
N THR A 233 7.43 19.30 -4.66
CA THR A 233 7.65 17.87 -4.93
C THR A 233 9.14 17.56 -5.01
N MET A 234 9.52 16.34 -4.64
CA MET A 234 10.91 15.86 -4.73
C MET A 234 11.42 15.90 -6.17
N ALA A 235 10.58 15.50 -7.14
CA ALA A 235 10.93 15.51 -8.55
C ALA A 235 11.19 16.93 -9.09
N ALA A 236 10.30 17.89 -8.79
CA ALA A 236 10.50 19.29 -9.19
C ALA A 236 11.71 19.95 -8.52
N SER A 237 12.14 19.42 -7.38
CA SER A 237 13.27 19.92 -6.60
C SER A 237 14.61 19.25 -6.93
N GLY A 238 14.65 18.31 -7.88
CA GLY A 238 15.86 17.56 -8.24
C GLY A 238 16.34 16.59 -7.16
N MET A 239 15.43 16.14 -6.28
CA MET A 239 15.72 15.16 -5.23
C MET A 239 15.44 13.73 -5.67
N THR A 240 14.69 13.54 -6.74
CA THR A 240 14.38 12.25 -7.38
C THR A 240 14.34 12.41 -8.90
N PRO A 241 14.38 11.32 -9.68
CA PRO A 241 14.15 11.39 -11.11
C PRO A 241 12.82 12.06 -11.46
N PRO A 242 12.75 12.80 -12.59
CA PRO A 242 11.52 13.39 -13.06
C PRO A 242 10.40 12.35 -13.28
N GLY A 243 9.16 12.72 -12.96
CA GLY A 243 7.99 11.86 -13.16
C GLY A 243 7.79 10.76 -12.12
N LEU A 244 8.63 10.71 -11.09
CA LEU A 244 8.48 9.76 -10.01
C LEU A 244 7.30 10.18 -9.11
N ASP A 245 6.27 9.34 -9.02
CA ASP A 245 5.12 9.48 -8.11
C ASP A 245 5.11 8.28 -7.16
N ILE A 246 5.89 8.35 -6.11
CA ILE A 246 6.00 7.29 -5.11
C ILE A 246 5.19 7.66 -3.87
N GLY A 247 4.40 6.69 -3.42
CA GLY A 247 3.67 6.79 -2.17
C GLY A 247 3.52 5.42 -1.51
N THR A 248 3.04 5.41 -0.29
CA THR A 248 2.53 4.19 0.31
C THR A 248 1.11 3.98 -0.20
N TRP A 249 0.96 3.18 -1.22
CA TRP A 249 -0.36 2.79 -1.71
C TRP A 249 -0.94 1.64 -0.90
N GLN A 250 -2.27 1.49 -0.95
CA GLN A 250 -3.01 0.41 -0.32
C GLN A 250 -3.98 -0.21 -1.33
N GLY A 251 -4.21 -1.51 -1.20
CA GLY A 251 -5.08 -2.21 -2.14
C GLY A 251 -5.63 -3.53 -1.61
N VAL A 252 -6.66 -4.00 -2.28
CA VAL A 252 -7.33 -5.28 -2.02
C VAL A 252 -6.85 -6.31 -3.02
N MET A 253 -6.48 -7.50 -2.53
CA MET A 253 -6.15 -8.66 -3.36
C MET A 253 -6.89 -9.90 -2.86
N VAL A 254 -6.93 -10.93 -3.68
CA VAL A 254 -7.54 -12.24 -3.41
C VAL A 254 -6.58 -13.36 -3.85
N PRO A 255 -6.82 -14.65 -3.48
CA PRO A 255 -6.06 -15.76 -4.06
C PRO A 255 -6.14 -15.77 -5.59
N ALA A 256 -5.04 -16.11 -6.26
CA ALA A 256 -4.91 -15.99 -7.72
C ALA A 256 -6.02 -16.71 -8.51
N ARG A 257 -6.50 -17.86 -8.01
CA ARG A 257 -7.52 -18.67 -8.69
C ARG A 257 -8.96 -18.21 -8.43
N THR A 258 -9.18 -17.09 -7.75
CA THR A 258 -10.52 -16.54 -7.51
C THR A 258 -11.21 -16.25 -8.85
N PRO A 259 -12.47 -16.74 -9.04
CA PRO A 259 -13.19 -16.60 -10.31
C PRO A 259 -13.38 -15.14 -10.73
N ALA A 260 -13.26 -14.86 -12.02
CA ALA A 260 -13.38 -13.50 -12.57
C ALA A 260 -14.70 -12.79 -12.18
N PRO A 261 -15.88 -13.43 -12.17
CA PRO A 261 -17.11 -12.75 -11.73
C PRO A 261 -17.07 -12.31 -10.26
N VAL A 262 -16.40 -13.09 -9.39
CA VAL A 262 -16.21 -12.73 -7.97
C VAL A 262 -15.29 -11.52 -7.84
N VAL A 263 -14.17 -11.52 -8.57
CA VAL A 263 -13.23 -10.38 -8.60
C VAL A 263 -13.94 -9.12 -9.11
N ALA A 264 -14.73 -9.21 -10.16
CA ALA A 264 -15.50 -8.09 -10.70
C ALA A 264 -16.50 -7.53 -9.67
N ARG A 265 -17.22 -8.41 -8.93
CA ARG A 265 -18.14 -7.99 -7.87
C ARG A 265 -17.44 -7.31 -6.71
N LEU A 266 -16.26 -7.82 -6.31
CA LEU A 266 -15.42 -7.21 -5.28
C LEU A 266 -14.90 -5.85 -5.73
N ASN A 267 -14.39 -5.75 -6.97
CA ASN A 267 -13.91 -4.48 -7.55
C ASN A 267 -15.02 -3.43 -7.59
N ALA A 268 -16.22 -3.81 -8.04
CA ALA A 268 -17.38 -2.91 -8.08
C ALA A 268 -17.74 -2.39 -6.67
N ALA A 269 -17.73 -3.26 -5.65
CA ALA A 269 -18.02 -2.87 -4.28
C ALA A 269 -16.96 -1.89 -3.72
N VAL A 270 -15.68 -2.16 -3.97
CA VAL A 270 -14.61 -1.21 -3.62
C VAL A 270 -14.81 0.11 -4.35
N GLY A 271 -15.10 0.09 -5.66
CA GLY A 271 -15.36 1.29 -6.46
C GLY A 271 -16.50 2.15 -5.90
N THR A 272 -17.60 1.53 -5.45
CA THR A 272 -18.70 2.24 -4.77
C THR A 272 -18.21 2.96 -3.50
N VAL A 273 -17.37 2.31 -2.71
CA VAL A 273 -16.80 2.92 -1.49
C VAL A 273 -15.88 4.09 -1.84
N LEU A 274 -15.03 3.93 -2.86
CA LEU A 274 -14.09 4.97 -3.28
C LEU A 274 -14.79 6.20 -3.89
N ALA A 275 -16.00 6.05 -4.41
CA ALA A 275 -16.84 7.13 -4.92
C ALA A 275 -17.67 7.82 -3.82
N ASP A 276 -17.71 7.29 -2.60
CA ASP A 276 -18.48 7.87 -1.50
C ASP A 276 -17.85 9.19 -1.02
N PRO A 277 -18.60 10.32 -1.03
CA PRO A 277 -18.07 11.63 -0.63
C PRO A 277 -17.50 11.65 0.78
N GLY A 278 -18.10 10.92 1.72
CA GLY A 278 -17.62 10.87 3.11
C GLY A 278 -16.33 10.06 3.25
N PHE A 279 -16.13 9.03 2.40
CA PHE A 279 -14.86 8.32 2.31
C PHE A 279 -13.77 9.24 1.73
N ILE A 280 -14.07 9.89 0.60
CA ILE A 280 -13.17 10.82 -0.08
C ILE A 280 -12.69 11.91 0.87
N ALA A 281 -13.64 12.63 1.50
CA ALA A 281 -13.33 13.71 2.43
C ALA A 281 -12.44 13.25 3.59
N ARG A 282 -12.71 12.06 4.15
CA ARG A 282 -11.92 11.50 5.25
C ARG A 282 -10.50 11.12 4.83
N MET A 283 -10.32 10.58 3.63
CA MET A 283 -9.00 10.25 3.10
C MET A 283 -8.20 11.50 2.75
N GLN A 284 -8.84 12.48 2.10
CA GLN A 284 -8.21 13.76 1.76
C GLN A 284 -7.78 14.54 3.01
N ALA A 285 -8.58 14.52 4.09
CA ALA A 285 -8.21 15.13 5.36
C ALA A 285 -6.94 14.50 6.00
N GLN A 286 -6.54 13.31 5.55
CA GLN A 286 -5.31 12.65 5.94
C GLN A 286 -4.19 12.78 4.88
N GLY A 287 -4.42 13.57 3.83
CA GLY A 287 -3.47 13.75 2.74
C GLY A 287 -3.38 12.57 1.76
N ALA A 288 -4.31 11.62 1.85
CA ALA A 288 -4.37 10.50 0.94
C ALA A 288 -5.13 10.85 -0.35
N ARG A 289 -4.65 10.33 -1.47
CA ARG A 289 -5.31 10.38 -2.77
C ARG A 289 -6.10 9.09 -3.00
N ILE A 290 -7.34 9.20 -3.47
CA ILE A 290 -8.10 8.06 -3.98
C ILE A 290 -7.49 7.61 -5.29
N VAL A 291 -7.28 6.29 -5.46
CA VAL A 291 -6.72 5.72 -6.68
C VAL A 291 -7.80 5.01 -7.49
N GLY A 292 -8.37 3.93 -6.99
CA GLY A 292 -9.36 3.13 -7.69
C GLY A 292 -8.77 2.34 -8.86
N GLY A 293 -9.59 2.13 -9.88
CA GLY A 293 -9.21 1.44 -11.12
C GLY A 293 -9.69 -0.01 -11.20
N SER A 294 -9.43 -0.61 -12.35
CA SER A 294 -9.74 -2.02 -12.62
C SER A 294 -8.71 -2.97 -11.99
N PRO A 295 -9.00 -4.27 -11.88
CA PRO A 295 -8.02 -5.28 -11.50
C PRO A 295 -6.78 -5.28 -12.38
N ASP A 296 -6.93 -5.03 -13.69
CA ASP A 296 -5.83 -4.98 -14.65
C ASP A 296 -4.96 -3.73 -14.46
N ASP A 297 -5.56 -2.58 -14.12
CA ASP A 297 -4.81 -1.37 -13.76
C ASP A 297 -3.94 -1.62 -12.52
N TYR A 298 -4.51 -2.27 -11.50
CA TYR A 298 -3.73 -2.62 -10.32
C TYR A 298 -2.64 -3.66 -10.62
N ALA A 299 -2.91 -4.64 -11.48
CA ALA A 299 -1.90 -5.64 -11.87
C ALA A 299 -0.72 -5.00 -12.59
N ARG A 300 -0.99 -4.06 -13.52
CA ARG A 300 0.04 -3.29 -14.24
C ARG A 300 0.86 -2.43 -13.27
N TYR A 301 0.19 -1.67 -12.42
CA TYR A 301 0.83 -0.84 -11.41
C TYR A 301 1.71 -1.67 -10.45
N LEU A 302 1.20 -2.81 -9.98
CA LEU A 302 1.98 -3.72 -9.12
C LEU A 302 3.24 -4.23 -9.81
N ALA A 303 3.17 -4.57 -11.11
CA ALA A 303 4.33 -5.03 -11.86
C ALA A 303 5.41 -3.94 -11.99
N GLU A 304 5.00 -2.70 -12.25
CA GLU A 304 5.88 -1.52 -12.30
C GLU A 304 6.54 -1.26 -10.94
N GLU A 305 5.76 -1.31 -9.87
CA GLU A 305 6.25 -1.16 -8.49
C GLU A 305 7.25 -2.27 -8.11
N VAL A 306 6.96 -3.53 -8.43
CA VAL A 306 7.88 -4.64 -8.19
C VAL A 306 9.21 -4.41 -8.92
N ALA A 307 9.18 -3.98 -10.19
CA ALA A 307 10.39 -3.71 -10.97
C ALA A 307 11.19 -2.50 -10.43
N LEU A 308 10.48 -1.45 -10.01
CA LEU A 308 11.11 -0.27 -9.38
C LEU A 308 11.82 -0.66 -8.08
N TRP A 309 11.07 -1.27 -7.16
CA TRP A 309 11.61 -1.60 -5.84
C TRP A 309 12.68 -2.69 -5.88
N GLN A 310 12.65 -3.58 -6.87
CA GLN A 310 13.74 -4.54 -7.08
C GLN A 310 15.06 -3.80 -7.29
N ARG A 311 15.12 -2.83 -8.20
CA ARG A 311 16.33 -2.03 -8.45
C ARG A 311 16.78 -1.28 -7.21
N VAL A 312 15.85 -0.63 -6.50
CA VAL A 312 16.18 0.14 -5.30
C VAL A 312 16.71 -0.75 -4.16
N VAL A 313 16.10 -1.93 -3.96
CA VAL A 313 16.57 -2.90 -2.95
C VAL A 313 17.96 -3.44 -3.31
N GLU A 314 18.20 -3.78 -4.59
CA GLU A 314 19.51 -4.23 -5.05
C GLU A 314 20.58 -3.17 -4.86
N GLU A 315 20.30 -1.92 -5.21
CA GLU A 315 21.23 -0.79 -5.08
C GLU A 315 21.48 -0.40 -3.61
N SER A 316 20.46 -0.48 -2.75
CA SER A 316 20.61 -0.17 -1.32
C SER A 316 21.33 -1.24 -0.52
N GLY A 317 21.43 -2.46 -1.07
CA GLY A 317 21.93 -3.62 -0.33
C GLY A 317 21.02 -4.07 0.80
N ALA A 318 19.80 -3.53 0.92
CA ALA A 318 18.83 -3.90 1.95
C ALA A 318 18.49 -5.40 1.87
N ARG A 319 18.47 -6.06 3.02
CA ARG A 319 18.08 -7.47 3.18
C ARG A 319 17.29 -7.63 4.47
N ALA A 320 16.24 -8.43 4.41
CA ALA A 320 15.52 -8.92 5.59
C ALA A 320 15.66 -10.45 5.66
N GLU A 321 15.78 -10.94 6.87
CA GLU A 321 15.89 -12.39 7.16
C GLU A 321 14.51 -13.04 7.24
#